data_595cd55cd85304219c9e61240c1895c2
#
_entry.id   595cd55cd85304219c9e61240c1895c2
#
_cell.length_a   1.000
_cell.length_b   1.000
_cell.length_c   1.000
_cell.angle_alpha   90.00
_cell.angle_beta   90.00
_cell.angle_gamma   90.00
#
_symmetry.space_group_name_H-M   'P 1'
#
loop_
_entity.id
_entity.type
_entity.pdbx_description
1 polymer ?
#
loop_
_entity_poly.entity_id
_entity_poly.type
_entity_poly.pdbx_seq_one_letter_code
_entity_poly.pdbx_strand_id
1 'polypeptide(L)'
;QLREFHKKFACAANGVISVFGDVKAEEVVKLFEKSFASMPKGALAFENVEKPVPVAGLAPATAHLDKKQAVLMLGFQGASVNDSDRIPLELITEASSDLGSRFFNRIREQMGLAYFVGAAQFCGLAPGAFLFYLGTDPQKIEPVTKEMRSEIQDLATNGLTEEELTRARAKLLGGEAIRNQSNSAFGAAVAVDELMGLGVDAHKRRKEEIENITLDDTRRVAAKYFNSDSRVEATVLPPDKKSSTN
;
A
#
# COMPACT_ATOMS: atom_id res chain seq x y z
N GLN A 1 18.15 -22.85 -6.44
CA GLN A 1 17.10 -21.89 -6.04
C GLN A 1 16.85 -20.83 -7.12
N LEU A 2 17.84 -19.94 -7.50
CA LEU A 2 17.62 -18.87 -8.51
C LEU A 2 17.25 -19.41 -9.89
N ARG A 3 17.89 -20.49 -10.36
CA ARG A 3 17.54 -21.11 -11.64
C ARG A 3 16.15 -21.74 -11.63
N GLU A 4 15.74 -22.32 -10.52
CA GLU A 4 14.39 -22.89 -10.35
C GLU A 4 13.34 -21.80 -10.32
N PHE A 5 13.61 -20.69 -9.58
CA PHE A 5 12.76 -19.51 -9.58
C PHE A 5 12.58 -18.96 -11.00
N HIS A 6 13.70 -18.72 -11.71
CA HIS A 6 13.65 -18.24 -13.08
C HIS A 6 12.83 -19.18 -13.98
N LYS A 7 13.08 -20.51 -13.93
CA LYS A 7 12.36 -21.50 -14.74
C LYS A 7 10.85 -21.50 -14.45
N LYS A 8 10.47 -21.26 -13.20
CA LYS A 8 9.06 -21.23 -12.79
C LYS A 8 8.35 -19.97 -13.26
N PHE A 9 9.01 -18.81 -13.14
CA PHE A 9 8.34 -17.51 -13.33
C PHE A 9 8.62 -16.86 -14.70
N ALA A 10 9.78 -17.11 -15.33
CA ALA A 10 10.13 -16.56 -16.62
C ALA A 10 9.55 -17.40 -17.76
N CYS A 11 8.24 -17.33 -17.94
CA CYS A 11 7.51 -18.01 -18.99
C CYS A 11 6.38 -17.12 -19.53
N ALA A 12 5.90 -17.42 -20.74
CA ALA A 12 4.91 -16.58 -21.43
C ALA A 12 3.60 -16.43 -20.66
N ALA A 13 3.17 -17.45 -19.91
CA ALA A 13 1.95 -17.40 -19.12
C ALA A 13 2.00 -16.40 -17.94
N ASN A 14 3.20 -16.01 -17.48
CA ASN A 14 3.41 -15.10 -16.37
C ASN A 14 3.88 -13.70 -16.78
N GLY A 15 3.87 -13.39 -18.09
CA GLY A 15 4.39 -12.13 -18.59
C GLY A 15 3.36 -11.32 -19.36
N VAL A 16 3.42 -10.00 -19.19
CA VAL A 16 2.68 -9.04 -20.00
C VAL A 16 3.69 -8.07 -20.62
N ILE A 17 3.54 -7.79 -21.89
CA ILE A 17 4.34 -6.81 -22.61
C ILE A 17 3.40 -5.71 -23.08
N SER A 18 3.68 -4.48 -22.71
CA SER A 18 2.98 -3.30 -23.22
C SER A 18 3.92 -2.42 -24.04
N VAL A 19 3.43 -1.88 -25.13
CA VAL A 19 4.20 -0.99 -26.01
C VAL A 19 3.37 0.25 -26.30
N PHE A 20 3.93 1.42 -25.97
CA PHE A 20 3.32 2.72 -26.20
C PHE A 20 4.29 3.65 -26.90
N GLY A 21 3.86 4.26 -28.00
CA GLY A 21 4.68 5.18 -28.78
C GLY A 21 4.22 5.27 -30.23
N ASP A 22 5.01 5.94 -31.05
CA ASP A 22 4.77 6.04 -32.49
C ASP A 22 5.28 4.76 -33.19
N VAL A 23 4.46 3.71 -33.11
CA VAL A 23 4.77 2.36 -33.64
C VAL A 23 3.56 1.76 -34.33
N LYS A 24 3.81 0.85 -35.27
CA LYS A 24 2.75 0.06 -35.89
C LYS A 24 2.57 -1.26 -35.18
N ALA A 25 1.37 -1.53 -34.70
CA ALA A 25 1.06 -2.71 -33.89
C ALA A 25 1.49 -4.03 -34.59
N GLU A 26 1.23 -4.17 -35.90
CA GLU A 26 1.55 -5.38 -36.63
C GLU A 26 3.07 -5.63 -36.71
N GLU A 27 3.88 -4.58 -36.81
CA GLU A 27 5.34 -4.68 -36.82
C GLU A 27 5.88 -5.11 -35.45
N VAL A 28 5.32 -4.54 -34.40
CA VAL A 28 5.66 -4.87 -33.00
C VAL A 28 5.30 -6.32 -32.70
N VAL A 29 4.09 -6.77 -33.02
CA VAL A 29 3.66 -8.16 -32.83
C VAL A 29 4.61 -9.14 -33.50
N LYS A 30 4.93 -8.94 -34.80
CA LYS A 30 5.87 -9.79 -35.53
C LYS A 30 7.26 -9.83 -34.88
N LEU A 31 7.75 -8.69 -34.40
CA LEU A 31 9.02 -8.61 -33.71
C LEU A 31 9.02 -9.45 -32.42
N PHE A 32 7.97 -9.33 -31.61
CA PHE A 32 7.85 -10.09 -30.37
C PHE A 32 7.65 -11.59 -30.62
N GLU A 33 6.81 -11.98 -31.56
CA GLU A 33 6.64 -13.39 -31.96
C GLU A 33 7.99 -14.03 -32.35
N LYS A 34 8.82 -13.32 -33.10
CA LYS A 34 10.15 -13.79 -33.45
C LYS A 34 11.10 -13.81 -32.24
N SER A 35 11.10 -12.77 -31.42
CA SER A 35 12.06 -12.62 -30.32
C SER A 35 11.78 -13.58 -29.17
N PHE A 36 10.52 -13.90 -28.92
CA PHE A 36 10.09 -14.77 -27.84
C PHE A 36 9.63 -16.15 -28.30
N ALA A 37 9.87 -16.52 -29.56
CA ALA A 37 9.51 -17.82 -30.14
C ALA A 37 10.00 -19.03 -29.32
N SER A 38 11.16 -18.90 -28.66
CA SER A 38 11.75 -19.94 -27.81
C SER A 38 11.35 -19.85 -26.33
N MET A 39 10.55 -18.84 -25.96
CA MET A 39 10.12 -18.68 -24.55
C MET A 39 9.19 -19.83 -24.14
N PRO A 40 9.43 -20.52 -23.02
CA PRO A 40 8.54 -21.56 -22.53
C PRO A 40 7.13 -21.01 -22.33
N LYS A 41 6.09 -21.75 -22.77
CA LYS A 41 4.71 -21.35 -22.51
C LYS A 41 4.42 -21.26 -21.02
N GLY A 42 4.87 -22.26 -20.25
CA GLY A 42 4.71 -22.34 -18.82
C GLY A 42 3.25 -22.44 -18.36
N ALA A 43 3.04 -22.17 -17.06
CA ALA A 43 1.73 -22.06 -16.42
C ALA A 43 1.70 -20.81 -15.54
N LEU A 44 0.49 -20.30 -15.24
CA LEU A 44 0.31 -19.24 -14.27
C LEU A 44 0.87 -19.66 -12.91
N ALA A 45 1.81 -18.88 -12.37
CA ALA A 45 2.50 -19.22 -11.13
C ALA A 45 1.63 -18.97 -9.88
N PHE A 46 0.58 -18.16 -10.01
CA PHE A 46 -0.29 -17.71 -8.92
C PHE A 46 -1.78 -17.97 -9.21
N GLU A 47 -2.08 -19.10 -9.88
CA GLU A 47 -3.46 -19.48 -10.20
C GLU A 47 -4.32 -19.71 -8.93
N ASN A 48 -3.69 -20.20 -7.87
CA ASN A 48 -4.33 -20.43 -6.58
C ASN A 48 -3.54 -19.74 -5.47
N VAL A 49 -3.83 -18.47 -5.24
CA VAL A 49 -3.21 -17.73 -4.13
C VAL A 49 -3.98 -18.04 -2.85
N GLU A 50 -3.31 -18.66 -1.88
CA GLU A 50 -3.89 -18.93 -0.56
C GLU A 50 -4.29 -17.61 0.11
N LYS A 51 -5.52 -17.58 0.65
CA LYS A 51 -5.94 -16.44 1.46
C LYS A 51 -5.13 -16.43 2.76
N PRO A 52 -4.60 -15.29 3.17
CA PRO A 52 -3.88 -15.20 4.43
C PRO A 52 -4.83 -15.53 5.59
N VAL A 53 -4.29 -16.22 6.58
CA VAL A 53 -5.02 -16.48 7.83
C VAL A 53 -5.18 -15.13 8.55
N PRO A 54 -6.39 -14.80 9.04
CA PRO A 54 -6.58 -13.59 9.82
C PRO A 54 -5.63 -13.56 11.03
N VAL A 55 -4.95 -12.44 11.19
CA VAL A 55 -4.05 -12.23 12.33
C VAL A 55 -4.88 -11.74 13.50
N ALA A 56 -4.81 -12.42 14.64
CA ALA A 56 -5.48 -11.99 15.86
C ALA A 56 -4.61 -12.31 17.07
N GLY A 57 -4.65 -11.43 18.08
CA GLY A 57 -4.03 -11.69 19.38
C GLY A 57 -2.50 -11.80 19.39
N LEU A 58 -1.80 -11.26 18.39
CA LEU A 58 -0.34 -11.24 18.41
C LEU A 58 0.18 -10.23 19.43
N ALA A 59 1.16 -10.65 20.23
CA ALA A 59 1.86 -9.75 21.11
C ALA A 59 2.68 -8.73 20.30
N PRO A 60 2.79 -7.47 20.78
CA PRO A 60 3.66 -6.48 20.17
C PRO A 60 5.10 -6.99 20.07
N ALA A 61 5.74 -6.76 18.93
CA ALA A 61 7.13 -7.13 18.68
C ALA A 61 8.03 -5.90 18.85
N THR A 62 9.17 -6.09 19.54
CA THR A 62 10.17 -5.03 19.68
C THR A 62 11.53 -5.53 19.20
N ALA A 63 12.20 -4.74 18.38
CA ALA A 63 13.57 -4.97 17.94
C ALA A 63 14.45 -3.80 18.35
N HIS A 64 15.74 -4.08 18.63
CA HIS A 64 16.73 -3.05 18.96
C HIS A 64 17.74 -2.93 17.81
N LEU A 65 17.88 -1.73 17.26
CA LEU A 65 18.84 -1.42 16.21
C LEU A 65 19.64 -0.18 16.59
N ASP A 66 20.91 -0.11 16.17
CA ASP A 66 21.76 1.08 16.38
C ASP A 66 21.29 2.25 15.50
N LYS A 67 20.22 2.87 15.95
CA LYS A 67 19.57 4.04 15.35
C LYS A 67 19.27 5.07 16.44
N LYS A 68 19.12 6.32 16.04
CA LYS A 68 18.80 7.41 17.00
C LYS A 68 17.32 7.57 17.26
N GLN A 69 16.50 7.14 16.34
CA GLN A 69 15.04 7.27 16.38
C GLN A 69 14.37 5.95 16.69
N ALA A 70 13.24 6.00 17.37
CA ALA A 70 12.29 4.91 17.45
C ALA A 70 11.33 4.95 16.25
N VAL A 71 10.95 3.77 15.75
CA VAL A 71 9.93 3.62 14.70
C VAL A 71 8.83 2.72 15.23
N LEU A 72 7.59 3.16 15.10
CA LEU A 72 6.38 2.38 15.38
C LEU A 72 5.69 2.03 14.08
N MET A 73 5.23 0.80 13.96
CA MET A 73 4.36 0.32 12.89
C MET A 73 3.14 -0.39 13.48
N LEU A 74 1.96 0.01 13.02
CA LEU A 74 0.69 -0.65 13.32
C LEU A 74 0.13 -1.20 12.01
N GLY A 75 0.15 -2.53 11.89
CA GLY A 75 -0.25 -3.26 10.69
C GLY A 75 -1.62 -3.91 10.82
N PHE A 76 -2.35 -3.91 9.73
CA PHE A 76 -3.64 -4.57 9.56
C PHE A 76 -3.62 -5.38 8.27
N GLN A 77 -4.46 -6.40 8.18
CA GLN A 77 -4.69 -7.03 6.90
C GLN A 77 -5.33 -6.02 5.94
N GLY A 78 -4.83 -5.95 4.70
CA GLY A 78 -5.35 -5.08 3.65
C GLY A 78 -6.25 -5.84 2.66
N ALA A 79 -6.64 -5.13 1.61
CA ALA A 79 -7.39 -5.69 0.48
C ALA A 79 -6.48 -6.33 -0.56
N SER A 80 -7.04 -7.18 -1.43
CA SER A 80 -6.39 -7.58 -2.69
C SER A 80 -6.64 -6.54 -3.79
N VAL A 81 -5.93 -6.67 -4.91
CA VAL A 81 -6.09 -5.75 -6.06
C VAL A 81 -7.50 -5.82 -6.66
N ASN A 82 -8.17 -6.96 -6.56
CA ASN A 82 -9.51 -7.19 -7.10
C ASN A 82 -10.64 -6.95 -6.08
N ASP A 83 -10.30 -6.53 -4.86
CA ASP A 83 -11.30 -6.23 -3.83
C ASP A 83 -11.88 -4.82 -4.06
N SER A 84 -13.20 -4.69 -3.94
CA SER A 84 -13.89 -3.39 -4.03
C SER A 84 -13.47 -2.40 -2.93
N ASP A 85 -12.94 -2.91 -1.81
CA ASP A 85 -12.46 -2.09 -0.70
C ASP A 85 -11.06 -1.48 -0.97
N ARG A 86 -10.39 -1.85 -2.06
CA ARG A 86 -9.06 -1.34 -2.43
C ARG A 86 -9.03 0.19 -2.58
N ILE A 87 -9.98 0.75 -3.32
CA ILE A 87 -10.01 2.19 -3.60
C ILE A 87 -10.37 3.02 -2.37
N PRO A 88 -11.39 2.67 -1.56
CA PRO A 88 -11.59 3.33 -0.27
C PRO A 88 -10.38 3.30 0.65
N LEU A 89 -9.65 2.17 0.74
CA LEU A 89 -8.40 2.08 1.51
C LEU A 89 -7.30 2.96 0.95
N GLU A 90 -7.20 3.10 -0.38
CA GLU A 90 -6.24 3.98 -1.03
C GLU A 90 -6.52 5.45 -0.71
N LEU A 91 -7.79 5.87 -0.71
CA LEU A 91 -8.20 7.20 -0.28
C LEU A 91 -7.91 7.45 1.21
N ILE A 92 -8.11 6.45 2.07
CA ILE A 92 -7.70 6.53 3.47
C ILE A 92 -6.17 6.67 3.60
N THR A 93 -5.40 5.96 2.77
CA THR A 93 -3.93 6.09 2.73
C THR A 93 -3.52 7.51 2.37
N GLU A 94 -4.12 8.08 1.32
CA GLU A 94 -3.85 9.45 0.88
C GLU A 94 -4.23 10.49 1.94
N ALA A 95 -5.39 10.33 2.58
CA ALA A 95 -5.86 11.20 3.67
C ALA A 95 -4.98 11.12 4.92
N SER A 96 -4.29 9.98 5.14
CA SER A 96 -3.47 9.71 6.32
C SER A 96 -1.99 10.06 6.15
N SER A 97 -1.55 10.41 4.93
CA SER A 97 -0.12 10.50 4.59
C SER A 97 0.36 11.86 4.13
N ASP A 98 -0.46 12.90 4.22
CA ASP A 98 -0.08 14.27 3.85
C ASP A 98 0.13 15.18 5.06
N LEU A 99 0.70 16.37 4.79
CA LEU A 99 0.93 17.40 5.81
C LEU A 99 -0.37 17.98 6.40
N GLY A 100 -1.51 17.80 5.73
CA GLY A 100 -2.84 18.18 6.19
C GLY A 100 -3.59 17.04 6.85
N SER A 101 -2.99 15.84 6.97
CA SER A 101 -3.66 14.68 7.57
C SER A 101 -3.95 14.87 9.05
N ARG A 102 -5.00 14.19 9.56
CA ARG A 102 -5.31 14.19 11.00
C ARG A 102 -4.12 13.69 11.82
N PHE A 103 -3.42 12.66 11.34
CA PHE A 103 -2.24 12.09 12.00
C PHE A 103 -1.09 13.10 12.08
N PHE A 104 -0.80 13.81 10.99
CA PHE A 104 0.25 14.81 10.97
C PHE A 104 -0.09 15.99 11.89
N ASN A 105 -1.29 16.56 11.73
CA ASN A 105 -1.73 17.71 12.52
C ASN A 105 -1.78 17.37 14.01
N ARG A 106 -2.34 16.22 14.38
CA ARG A 106 -2.47 15.85 15.79
C ARG A 106 -1.14 15.44 16.42
N ILE A 107 -0.46 14.45 15.81
CA ILE A 107 0.69 13.80 16.45
C ILE A 107 1.96 14.65 16.28
N ARG A 108 2.16 15.28 15.11
CA ARG A 108 3.36 16.05 14.85
C ARG A 108 3.21 17.52 15.23
N GLU A 109 2.20 18.22 14.67
CA GLU A 109 2.09 19.67 14.84
C GLU A 109 1.59 20.08 16.23
N GLN A 110 0.51 19.47 16.72
CA GLN A 110 -0.08 19.85 18.02
C GLN A 110 0.70 19.28 19.20
N MET A 111 1.09 18.02 19.14
CA MET A 111 1.72 17.32 20.26
C MET A 111 3.25 17.27 20.16
N GLY A 112 3.85 17.53 19.01
CA GLY A 112 5.30 17.46 18.82
C GLY A 112 5.90 16.07 19.08
N LEU A 113 5.12 15.02 18.86
CA LEU A 113 5.49 13.65 19.24
C LEU A 113 6.19 12.88 18.11
N ALA A 114 6.07 13.29 16.85
CA ALA A 114 6.65 12.54 15.73
C ALA A 114 7.48 13.41 14.81
N TYR A 115 8.52 12.83 14.20
CA TYR A 115 9.30 13.43 13.11
C TYR A 115 8.60 13.24 11.76
N PHE A 116 8.04 12.05 11.55
CA PHE A 116 7.20 11.71 10.42
C PHE A 116 6.07 10.77 10.88
N VAL A 117 4.96 10.82 10.17
CA VAL A 117 3.81 9.93 10.36
C VAL A 117 3.11 9.75 9.01
N GLY A 118 2.57 8.57 8.77
CA GLY A 118 1.86 8.27 7.53
C GLY A 118 1.23 6.89 7.54
N ALA A 119 0.61 6.56 6.41
CA ALA A 119 0.04 5.26 6.13
C ALA A 119 0.57 4.71 4.79
N ALA A 120 0.49 3.41 4.62
CA ALA A 120 0.83 2.74 3.37
C ALA A 120 -0.10 1.54 3.15
N GLN A 121 -0.51 1.34 1.92
CA GLN A 121 -1.29 0.19 1.49
C GLN A 121 -0.45 -0.67 0.55
N PHE A 122 -0.45 -1.97 0.78
CA PHE A 122 0.15 -2.97 -0.09
C PHE A 122 -0.95 -3.91 -0.57
N CYS A 123 -1.17 -3.95 -1.87
CA CYS A 123 -2.13 -4.84 -2.52
C CYS A 123 -1.39 -5.84 -3.40
N GLY A 124 -1.86 -7.07 -3.40
CA GLY A 124 -1.40 -8.14 -4.29
C GLY A 124 -2.60 -8.93 -4.81
N LEU A 125 -2.34 -10.06 -5.48
CA LEU A 125 -3.40 -11.01 -5.88
C LEU A 125 -4.11 -11.59 -4.65
N ALA A 126 -3.37 -11.85 -3.56
CA ALA A 126 -3.94 -12.10 -2.24
C ALA A 126 -4.14 -10.78 -1.49
N PRO A 127 -5.02 -10.77 -0.45
CA PRO A 127 -5.09 -9.66 0.48
C PRO A 127 -3.71 -9.29 1.04
N GLY A 128 -3.37 -8.03 0.92
CA GLY A 128 -2.07 -7.51 1.36
C GLY A 128 -2.08 -6.97 2.79
N ALA A 129 -1.44 -5.82 2.99
CA ALA A 129 -1.36 -5.18 4.30
C ALA A 129 -1.69 -3.68 4.21
N PHE A 130 -2.22 -3.14 5.29
CA PHE A 130 -2.35 -1.72 5.53
C PHE A 130 -1.52 -1.36 6.76
N LEU A 131 -0.67 -0.36 6.64
CA LEU A 131 0.25 0.05 7.71
C LEU A 131 0.03 1.52 8.06
N PHE A 132 -0.02 1.82 9.35
CA PHE A 132 0.28 3.15 9.89
C PHE A 132 1.67 3.11 10.50
N TYR A 133 2.46 4.14 10.25
CA TYR A 133 3.84 4.19 10.73
C TYR A 133 4.23 5.60 11.16
N LEU A 134 5.15 5.68 12.11
CA LEU A 134 5.75 6.94 12.54
C LEU A 134 7.17 6.75 13.05
N GLY A 135 7.92 7.85 13.03
CA GLY A 135 9.23 7.95 13.68
C GLY A 135 9.20 9.01 14.78
N THR A 136 9.78 8.68 15.93
CA THR A 136 9.74 9.51 17.13
C THR A 136 11.04 9.46 17.94
N ASP A 137 11.15 10.30 18.95
CA ASP A 137 12.14 10.16 20.01
C ASP A 137 11.84 8.89 20.82
N PRO A 138 12.85 8.05 21.13
CA PRO A 138 12.66 6.85 21.94
C PRO A 138 11.96 7.09 23.28
N GLN A 139 12.16 8.26 23.90
CA GLN A 139 11.51 8.62 25.16
C GLN A 139 10.01 8.95 25.00
N LYS A 140 9.55 9.18 23.77
CA LYS A 140 8.16 9.52 23.44
C LYS A 140 7.36 8.34 22.89
N ILE A 141 7.96 7.13 22.84
CA ILE A 141 7.32 5.98 22.20
C ILE A 141 5.96 5.61 22.81
N GLU A 142 5.83 5.63 24.14
CA GLU A 142 4.58 5.27 24.82
C GLU A 142 3.45 6.28 24.53
N PRO A 143 3.63 7.61 24.77
CA PRO A 143 2.58 8.57 24.50
C PRO A 143 2.21 8.64 23.03
N VAL A 144 3.16 8.52 22.09
CA VAL A 144 2.85 8.54 20.66
C VAL A 144 2.12 7.27 20.21
N THR A 145 2.45 6.12 20.77
CA THR A 145 1.73 4.86 20.49
C THR A 145 0.27 4.95 20.93
N LYS A 146 0.03 5.51 22.11
CA LYS A 146 -1.34 5.74 22.61
C LYS A 146 -2.13 6.66 21.69
N GLU A 147 -1.53 7.77 21.27
CA GLU A 147 -2.20 8.72 20.39
C GLU A 147 -2.46 8.13 19.01
N MET A 148 -1.48 7.43 18.41
CA MET A 148 -1.67 6.75 17.13
C MET A 148 -2.84 5.75 17.18
N ARG A 149 -2.94 4.97 18.24
CA ARG A 149 -4.07 4.04 18.44
C ARG A 149 -5.40 4.78 18.55
N SER A 150 -5.41 5.93 19.23
CA SER A 150 -6.61 6.76 19.39
C SER A 150 -7.09 7.31 18.06
N GLU A 151 -6.18 7.84 17.24
CA GLU A 151 -6.50 8.38 15.90
C GLU A 151 -6.98 7.28 14.94
N ILE A 152 -6.38 6.08 14.98
CA ILE A 152 -6.84 4.93 14.20
C ILE A 152 -8.22 4.48 14.64
N GLN A 153 -8.49 4.47 15.95
CA GLN A 153 -9.81 4.11 16.49
C GLN A 153 -10.87 5.14 16.09
N ASP A 154 -10.54 6.43 16.10
CA ASP A 154 -11.43 7.48 15.62
C ASP A 154 -11.75 7.29 14.14
N LEU A 155 -10.72 7.03 13.31
CA LEU A 155 -10.88 6.73 11.90
C LEU A 155 -11.76 5.49 11.68
N ALA A 156 -11.57 4.42 12.46
CA ALA A 156 -12.38 3.20 12.39
C ALA A 156 -13.85 3.44 12.76
N THR A 157 -14.12 4.37 13.67
CA THR A 157 -15.46 4.68 14.15
C THR A 157 -16.19 5.66 13.22
N ASN A 158 -15.51 6.73 12.81
CA ASN A 158 -16.10 7.88 12.14
C ASN A 158 -15.82 7.94 10.64
N GLY A 159 -14.79 7.23 10.15
CA GLY A 159 -14.34 7.33 8.76
C GLY A 159 -13.57 8.63 8.49
N LEU A 160 -13.51 9.01 7.22
CA LEU A 160 -12.99 10.31 6.80
C LEU A 160 -14.05 11.41 6.95
N THR A 161 -13.59 12.64 7.13
CA THR A 161 -14.43 13.83 6.97
C THR A 161 -14.59 14.17 5.49
N GLU A 162 -15.57 15.01 5.14
CA GLU A 162 -15.78 15.51 3.77
C GLU A 162 -14.55 16.23 3.22
N GLU A 163 -13.89 17.01 4.07
CA GLU A 163 -12.65 17.72 3.71
C GLU A 163 -11.51 16.76 3.43
N GLU A 164 -11.32 15.74 4.28
CA GLU A 164 -10.28 14.71 4.10
C GLU A 164 -10.51 13.90 2.82
N LEU A 165 -11.74 13.48 2.57
CA LEU A 165 -12.09 12.71 1.36
C LEU A 165 -11.88 13.56 0.09
N THR A 166 -12.32 14.81 0.11
CA THR A 166 -12.13 15.74 -1.03
C THR A 166 -10.67 15.96 -1.34
N ARG A 167 -9.85 16.22 -0.31
CA ARG A 167 -8.40 16.40 -0.45
C ARG A 167 -7.69 15.13 -0.92
N ALA A 168 -8.02 13.98 -0.35
CA ALA A 168 -7.46 12.69 -0.74
C ALA A 168 -7.78 12.34 -2.20
N ARG A 169 -9.02 12.57 -2.64
CA ARG A 169 -9.46 12.35 -4.01
C ARG A 169 -8.69 13.25 -4.99
N ALA A 170 -8.58 14.53 -4.71
CA ALA A 170 -7.83 15.47 -5.55
C ALA A 170 -6.34 15.09 -5.65
N LYS A 171 -5.73 14.67 -4.53
CA LYS A 171 -4.33 14.25 -4.46
C LYS A 171 -4.10 12.96 -5.25
N LEU A 172 -4.97 11.96 -5.09
CA LEU A 172 -4.87 10.69 -5.80
C LEU A 172 -4.98 10.87 -7.31
N LEU A 173 -6.02 11.58 -7.79
CA LEU A 173 -6.22 11.84 -9.21
C LEU A 173 -5.10 12.71 -9.81
N GLY A 174 -4.66 13.75 -9.10
CA GLY A 174 -3.54 14.59 -9.53
C GLY A 174 -2.22 13.81 -9.60
N GLY A 175 -1.96 12.97 -8.62
CA GLY A 175 -0.79 12.09 -8.59
C GLY A 175 -0.79 11.08 -9.74
N GLU A 176 -1.93 10.51 -10.09
CA GLU A 176 -2.06 9.60 -11.24
C GLU A 176 -1.79 10.33 -12.57
N ALA A 177 -2.33 11.52 -12.75
CA ALA A 177 -2.06 12.33 -13.93
C ALA A 177 -0.56 12.62 -14.11
N ILE A 178 0.13 12.96 -13.02
CA ILE A 178 1.57 13.19 -13.04
C ILE A 178 2.36 11.90 -13.34
N ARG A 179 2.02 10.78 -12.69
CA ARG A 179 2.70 9.49 -12.94
C ARG A 179 2.56 9.04 -14.40
N ASN A 180 1.42 9.27 -15.01
CA ASN A 180 1.09 8.80 -16.35
C ASN A 180 1.49 9.77 -17.49
N GLN A 181 2.32 10.78 -17.21
CA GLN A 181 2.75 11.77 -18.22
C GLN A 181 3.66 11.19 -19.31
N SER A 182 4.39 10.12 -19.06
CA SER A 182 5.25 9.48 -20.05
C SER A 182 4.66 8.19 -20.59
N ASN A 183 4.90 7.89 -21.85
CA ASN A 183 4.53 6.62 -22.47
C ASN A 183 5.05 5.42 -21.69
N SER A 184 6.28 5.52 -21.17
CA SER A 184 6.91 4.46 -20.38
C SER A 184 6.16 4.20 -19.07
N ALA A 185 5.83 5.25 -18.30
CA ALA A 185 5.11 5.10 -17.04
C ALA A 185 3.67 4.59 -17.27
N PHE A 186 2.98 5.15 -18.26
CA PHE A 186 1.64 4.70 -18.63
C PHE A 186 1.65 3.24 -19.11
N GLY A 187 2.60 2.87 -19.98
CA GLY A 187 2.75 1.50 -20.45
C GLY A 187 3.01 0.50 -19.31
N ALA A 188 3.88 0.89 -18.35
CA ALA A 188 4.14 0.06 -17.17
C ALA A 188 2.88 -0.13 -16.32
N ALA A 189 2.09 0.93 -16.11
CA ALA A 189 0.83 0.85 -15.37
C ALA A 189 -0.17 -0.11 -16.04
N VAL A 190 -0.38 0.02 -17.35
CA VAL A 190 -1.27 -0.88 -18.11
C VAL A 190 -0.79 -2.34 -18.07
N ALA A 191 0.52 -2.57 -18.18
CA ALA A 191 1.07 -3.92 -18.09
C ALA A 191 0.84 -4.55 -16.69
N VAL A 192 0.99 -3.77 -15.63
CA VAL A 192 0.72 -4.22 -14.25
C VAL A 192 -0.76 -4.48 -14.06
N ASP A 193 -1.65 -3.60 -14.53
CA ASP A 193 -3.09 -3.79 -14.43
C ASP A 193 -3.53 -5.09 -15.11
N GLU A 194 -3.03 -5.36 -16.32
CA GLU A 194 -3.30 -6.62 -17.02
C GLU A 194 -2.75 -7.83 -16.28
N LEU A 195 -1.50 -7.75 -15.80
CA LEU A 195 -0.86 -8.84 -15.04
C LEU A 195 -1.61 -9.17 -13.75
N MET A 196 -2.20 -8.17 -13.11
CA MET A 196 -2.99 -8.31 -11.89
C MET A 196 -4.46 -8.69 -12.14
N GLY A 197 -4.86 -8.84 -13.41
CA GLY A 197 -6.21 -9.24 -13.78
C GLY A 197 -7.25 -8.09 -13.73
N LEU A 198 -6.81 -6.85 -13.65
CA LEU A 198 -7.69 -5.66 -13.71
C LEU A 198 -8.09 -5.33 -15.15
N GLY A 199 -7.32 -5.81 -16.13
CA GLY A 199 -7.50 -5.61 -17.56
C GLY A 199 -6.84 -4.35 -18.09
N VAL A 200 -6.49 -4.36 -19.40
CA VAL A 200 -5.79 -3.25 -20.09
C VAL A 200 -6.53 -1.92 -20.04
N ASP A 201 -7.84 -1.95 -19.83
CA ASP A 201 -8.72 -0.78 -19.79
C ASP A 201 -9.01 -0.28 -18.37
N ALA A 202 -8.35 -0.82 -17.33
CA ALA A 202 -8.53 -0.42 -15.94
C ALA A 202 -8.39 1.10 -15.75
N HIS A 203 -7.41 1.71 -16.39
CA HIS A 203 -7.15 3.15 -16.37
C HIS A 203 -8.34 4.01 -16.84
N LYS A 204 -9.21 3.49 -17.71
CA LYS A 204 -10.37 4.25 -18.26
C LYS A 204 -11.47 4.46 -17.22
N ARG A 205 -11.67 3.49 -16.31
CA ARG A 205 -12.70 3.56 -15.27
C ARG A 205 -12.18 4.05 -13.92
N ARG A 206 -10.86 4.11 -13.75
CA ARG A 206 -10.18 4.46 -12.50
C ARG A 206 -10.65 5.79 -11.91
N LYS A 207 -10.77 6.83 -12.74
CA LYS A 207 -11.24 8.14 -12.30
C LYS A 207 -12.66 8.07 -11.73
N GLU A 208 -13.59 7.45 -12.47
CA GLU A 208 -14.97 7.30 -12.03
C GLU A 208 -15.08 6.47 -10.75
N GLU A 209 -14.32 5.38 -10.64
CA GLU A 209 -14.26 4.56 -9.43
C GLU A 209 -13.81 5.37 -8.21
N ILE A 210 -12.81 6.25 -8.34
CA ILE A 210 -12.34 7.13 -7.27
C ILE A 210 -13.39 8.20 -6.91
N GLU A 211 -14.01 8.81 -7.93
CA GLU A 211 -15.01 9.87 -7.75
C GLU A 211 -16.29 9.36 -7.07
N ASN A 212 -16.66 8.13 -7.31
CA ASN A 212 -17.87 7.51 -6.75
C ASN A 212 -17.75 7.03 -5.30
N ILE A 213 -16.55 6.99 -4.70
CA ILE A 213 -16.39 6.60 -3.30
C ILE A 213 -17.05 7.64 -2.39
N THR A 214 -17.89 7.18 -1.49
CA THR A 214 -18.64 8.00 -0.53
C THR A 214 -17.96 8.01 0.86
N LEU A 215 -18.41 8.90 1.75
CA LEU A 215 -18.00 8.88 3.16
C LEU A 215 -18.41 7.58 3.85
N ASP A 216 -19.58 7.05 3.53
CA ASP A 216 -20.06 5.79 4.09
C ASP A 216 -19.19 4.61 3.66
N ASP A 217 -18.65 4.62 2.43
CA ASP A 217 -17.67 3.62 2.00
C ASP A 217 -16.40 3.70 2.82
N THR A 218 -15.87 4.90 3.06
CA THR A 218 -14.65 5.07 3.87
C THR A 218 -14.88 4.64 5.32
N ARG A 219 -16.03 4.94 5.90
CA ARG A 219 -16.40 4.53 7.26
C ARG A 219 -16.54 3.01 7.36
N ARG A 220 -17.29 2.39 6.43
CA ARG A 220 -17.48 0.94 6.37
C ARG A 220 -16.14 0.22 6.27
N VAL A 221 -15.27 0.68 5.40
CA VAL A 221 -13.96 0.07 5.16
C VAL A 221 -13.04 0.29 6.36
N ALA A 222 -12.98 1.49 6.94
CA ALA A 222 -12.19 1.75 8.14
C ALA A 222 -12.63 0.85 9.32
N ALA A 223 -13.93 0.71 9.55
CA ALA A 223 -14.48 -0.17 10.58
C ALA A 223 -14.14 -1.66 10.32
N LYS A 224 -14.15 -2.09 9.06
CA LYS A 224 -13.84 -3.47 8.67
C LYS A 224 -12.38 -3.83 8.89
N TYR A 225 -11.46 -2.93 8.50
CA TYR A 225 -10.04 -3.24 8.43
C TYR A 225 -9.24 -2.82 9.66
N PHE A 226 -9.61 -1.74 10.35
CA PHE A 226 -8.82 -1.21 11.47
C PHE A 226 -9.31 -1.66 12.83
N ASN A 227 -9.69 -2.93 12.91
CA ASN A 227 -10.08 -3.55 14.17
C ASN A 227 -8.87 -3.77 15.08
N SER A 228 -8.98 -3.33 16.34
CA SER A 228 -7.91 -3.46 17.34
C SER A 228 -7.45 -4.90 17.58
N ASP A 229 -8.36 -5.87 17.45
CA ASP A 229 -8.09 -7.28 17.74
C ASP A 229 -7.27 -7.97 16.63
N SER A 230 -7.29 -7.42 15.41
CA SER A 230 -6.53 -7.91 14.26
C SER A 230 -5.27 -7.09 13.96
N ARG A 231 -4.88 -6.21 14.87
CA ARG A 231 -3.70 -5.35 14.73
C ARG A 231 -2.41 -6.10 15.06
N VAL A 232 -1.41 -5.91 14.22
CA VAL A 232 -0.01 -6.25 14.50
C VAL A 232 0.74 -4.98 14.86
N GLU A 233 1.54 -5.03 15.91
CA GLU A 233 2.32 -3.90 16.35
C GLU A 233 3.80 -4.25 16.38
N ALA A 234 4.63 -3.43 15.76
CA ALA A 234 6.07 -3.58 15.77
C ALA A 234 6.74 -2.25 16.12
N THR A 235 7.74 -2.32 17.00
CA THR A 235 8.53 -1.17 17.41
C THR A 235 10.01 -1.46 17.22
N VAL A 236 10.73 -0.52 16.62
CA VAL A 236 12.19 -0.52 16.57
C VAL A 236 12.70 0.56 17.50
N LEU A 237 13.54 0.19 18.44
CA LEU A 237 14.16 1.09 19.43
C LEU A 237 15.69 1.12 19.26
N PRO A 238 16.37 2.18 19.71
CA PRO A 238 17.79 2.16 19.93
C PRO A 238 18.16 1.03 20.92
N PRO A 239 19.41 0.55 20.90
CA PRO A 239 19.89 -0.33 21.96
C PRO A 239 19.79 0.36 23.33
N ASP A 240 19.45 -0.40 24.35
CA ASP A 240 19.55 0.11 25.72
C ASP A 240 20.96 0.64 25.94
N LYS A 241 21.06 1.89 26.36
CA LYS A 241 22.35 2.42 26.81
C LYS A 241 22.78 1.51 27.98
N LYS A 242 23.68 0.56 27.72
CA LYS A 242 24.36 -0.12 28.81
C LYS A 242 24.82 0.98 29.75
N SER A 243 24.34 0.98 30.99
CA SER A 243 24.91 1.81 32.05
C SER A 243 26.41 1.56 32.01
N SER A 244 27.17 2.49 31.49
CA SER A 244 28.61 2.52 31.69
C SER A 244 28.80 2.85 33.17
N THR A 245 28.71 1.83 33.99
CA THR A 245 29.24 1.86 35.33
C THR A 245 30.75 1.84 35.18
N ASN A 246 31.35 3.02 35.33
CA ASN A 246 32.76 3.16 35.65
C ASN A 246 33.05 2.55 37.01
#